data_57bc0ebb0206ce9b5a26b154e9230ebc
#
_entry.id   57bc0ebb0206ce9b5a26b154e9230ebc
#
_cell.length_a   1.000
_cell.length_b   1.000
_cell.length_c   1.000
_cell.angle_alpha   90.00
_cell.angle_beta   90.00
_cell.angle_gamma   90.00
#
_symmetry.space_group_name_H-M   'P 1'
#
loop_
_entity.id
_entity.type
_entity.pdbx_description
1 polymer ?
#
loop_
_entity_poly.entity_id
_entity_poly.type
_entity_poly.pdbx_seq_one_letter_code
_entity_poly.pdbx_strand_id
1 'polypeptide(L)'
;MKDKVFYSDFGAVGDGVANDFYAIRDAHAYANKNGLSVHGERGKIYRFASGSGTDTITVMTDTYWHGARLVFDDADMQPNMPEYRTPIFTVSSAHKKQIYDIDTSPIKSAFKGSDNIGFCPGFRAMVVLYNDEVRQYIRNAGQISDDGTSQHEFVMVDADGNIDSATPLQWNYEKITRIEVVNVEDDPIEISGDDVGQGIIETISNHSMEDDKYLLRVIKIERSNTTFKNLHHVVSGEDVSDQGAPYEGFTHVHSCENVRFENLTLQRYRVFNTYYRSYEIRGTLANNVSWRSCNMSNFFAPDGYTVHQGMMGTNYCKNLSFDNVEFNTFDCHHGCYNVTIKNSRLVYVSAIGEGTLRIENCEFYVCIHGCVVWLRSDYGSTWYGNLVMKDITVKHSYRNSDIILVNSWWEDHWFGYQAKLPTTITLDGLKVIKYEAELDEDGNRTERIIGEGLSEVCFFHPQTSEFADVDISRYKSDGGHAERNPYLAPEKLLLSRVDIGKIRFPNTPMFKDTTLLVDGEKYDWCKV
;
A
#
# COMPACT_ATOMS: atom_id res chain seq x y z
N MET A 1 -27.41 11.25 -31.87
CA MET A 1 -26.33 11.83 -31.04
C MET A 1 -25.21 10.80 -30.97
N LYS A 2 -23.96 11.20 -30.99
CA LYS A 2 -22.87 10.25 -30.73
C LYS A 2 -22.97 9.85 -29.26
N ASP A 3 -23.05 8.56 -28.97
CA ASP A 3 -23.08 8.05 -27.59
C ASP A 3 -21.67 7.96 -26.98
N LYS A 4 -20.64 8.31 -27.73
CA LYS A 4 -19.24 8.21 -27.37
C LYS A 4 -18.37 9.25 -28.07
N VAL A 5 -17.18 9.49 -27.53
CA VAL A 5 -16.17 10.44 -27.98
C VAL A 5 -14.89 9.70 -28.33
N PHE A 6 -14.30 9.99 -29.48
CA PHE A 6 -12.97 9.51 -29.84
C PHE A 6 -11.93 10.61 -29.69
N TYR A 7 -10.70 10.26 -29.38
CA TYR A 7 -9.60 11.23 -29.28
C TYR A 7 -9.34 11.95 -30.62
N SER A 8 -9.48 11.24 -31.73
CA SER A 8 -9.36 11.83 -33.07
C SER A 8 -10.44 12.88 -33.38
N ASP A 9 -11.61 12.83 -32.74
CA ASP A 9 -12.65 13.87 -32.88
C ASP A 9 -12.17 15.25 -32.40
N PHE A 10 -11.13 15.28 -31.55
CA PHE A 10 -10.54 16.49 -30.95
C PHE A 10 -9.12 16.79 -31.49
N GLY A 11 -8.70 16.08 -32.51
CA GLY A 11 -7.44 16.34 -33.20
C GLY A 11 -6.24 15.57 -32.64
N ALA A 12 -6.43 14.57 -31.79
CA ALA A 12 -5.33 13.68 -31.42
C ALA A 12 -4.84 12.91 -32.66
N VAL A 13 -3.53 12.93 -32.86
CA VAL A 13 -2.89 12.32 -34.04
C VAL A 13 -2.65 10.84 -33.79
N GLY A 14 -2.16 10.50 -32.64
CA GLY A 14 -1.90 9.10 -32.23
C GLY A 14 -0.82 8.43 -33.08
N ASP A 15 0.23 9.16 -33.45
CA ASP A 15 1.36 8.68 -34.27
C ASP A 15 2.63 8.37 -33.42
N GLY A 16 2.56 8.61 -32.10
CA GLY A 16 3.68 8.45 -31.15
C GLY A 16 4.70 9.59 -31.21
N VAL A 17 4.49 10.63 -32.02
CA VAL A 17 5.39 11.78 -32.22
C VAL A 17 4.74 13.07 -31.72
N ALA A 18 3.53 13.34 -32.18
CA ALA A 18 2.76 14.51 -31.78
C ALA A 18 2.46 14.44 -30.26
N ASN A 19 2.44 15.63 -29.62
CA ASN A 19 1.96 15.71 -28.23
C ASN A 19 0.42 15.77 -28.24
N ASP A 20 -0.23 14.70 -27.88
CA ASP A 20 -1.69 14.56 -27.92
C ASP A 20 -2.38 15.06 -26.62
N PHE A 21 -1.62 15.57 -25.65
CA PHE A 21 -2.13 15.93 -24.33
C PHE A 21 -3.39 16.81 -24.39
N TYR A 22 -3.33 17.92 -25.12
CA TYR A 22 -4.43 18.87 -25.15
C TYR A 22 -5.66 18.36 -25.90
N ALA A 23 -5.47 17.62 -26.98
CA ALA A 23 -6.57 17.00 -27.73
C ALA A 23 -7.31 15.97 -26.85
N ILE A 24 -6.57 15.15 -26.10
CA ILE A 24 -7.14 14.15 -25.19
C ILE A 24 -7.81 14.83 -23.99
N ARG A 25 -7.20 15.89 -23.43
CA ARG A 25 -7.82 16.70 -22.37
C ARG A 25 -9.18 17.25 -22.82
N ASP A 26 -9.24 17.82 -23.99
CA ASP A 26 -10.46 18.44 -24.52
C ASP A 26 -11.53 17.39 -24.86
N ALA A 27 -11.14 16.19 -25.32
CA ALA A 27 -12.04 15.06 -25.48
C ALA A 27 -12.69 14.64 -24.16
N HIS A 28 -11.90 14.47 -23.10
CA HIS A 28 -12.40 14.15 -21.77
C HIS A 28 -13.28 15.28 -21.19
N ALA A 29 -12.87 16.54 -21.35
CA ALA A 29 -13.66 17.68 -20.90
C ALA A 29 -15.04 17.72 -21.56
N TYR A 30 -15.11 17.45 -22.85
CA TYR A 30 -16.38 17.36 -23.59
C TYR A 30 -17.21 16.17 -23.12
N ALA A 31 -16.61 15.00 -22.97
CA ALA A 31 -17.27 13.78 -22.50
C ALA A 31 -17.84 13.94 -21.09
N ASN A 32 -17.04 14.46 -20.15
CA ASN A 32 -17.47 14.75 -18.79
C ASN A 32 -18.69 15.65 -18.73
N LYS A 33 -18.71 16.71 -19.56
CA LYS A 33 -19.84 17.66 -19.63
C LYS A 33 -21.13 17.03 -20.17
N ASN A 34 -21.01 16.03 -21.05
CA ASN A 34 -22.14 15.45 -21.78
C ASN A 34 -22.51 14.03 -21.30
N GLY A 35 -21.82 13.48 -20.31
CA GLY A 35 -22.04 12.12 -19.80
C GLY A 35 -21.74 11.03 -20.84
N LEU A 36 -20.70 11.22 -21.67
CA LEU A 36 -20.35 10.32 -22.76
C LEU A 36 -19.13 9.48 -22.38
N SER A 37 -19.03 8.27 -22.90
CA SER A 37 -17.80 7.49 -22.79
C SER A 37 -16.71 8.00 -23.74
N VAL A 38 -15.44 7.85 -23.33
CA VAL A 38 -14.26 8.24 -24.09
C VAL A 38 -13.56 7.01 -24.65
N HIS A 39 -13.17 7.07 -25.92
CA HIS A 39 -12.57 5.95 -26.63
C HIS A 39 -11.26 6.35 -27.31
N GLY A 40 -10.20 5.56 -27.02
CA GLY A 40 -9.00 5.51 -27.86
C GLY A 40 -9.25 4.66 -29.11
N GLU A 41 -8.28 4.63 -30.02
CA GLU A 41 -8.39 3.84 -31.24
C GLU A 41 -7.26 2.82 -31.33
N ARG A 42 -7.62 1.57 -31.60
CA ARG A 42 -6.66 0.46 -31.72
C ARG A 42 -5.55 0.78 -32.72
N GLY A 43 -4.32 0.51 -32.32
CA GLY A 43 -3.12 0.74 -33.14
C GLY A 43 -2.60 2.18 -33.09
N LYS A 44 -3.28 3.09 -32.42
CA LYS A 44 -2.78 4.45 -32.17
C LYS A 44 -1.78 4.46 -31.01
N ILE A 45 -0.86 5.42 -31.07
CA ILE A 45 0.14 5.68 -30.02
C ILE A 45 0.00 7.14 -29.61
N TYR A 46 -0.63 7.39 -28.48
CA TYR A 46 -0.84 8.73 -27.94
C TYR A 46 0.33 9.12 -27.02
N ARG A 47 1.00 10.22 -27.35
CA ARG A 47 2.15 10.71 -26.58
C ARG A 47 1.76 11.92 -25.72
N PHE A 48 2.21 11.90 -24.48
CA PHE A 48 2.02 12.95 -23.48
C PHE A 48 3.41 13.49 -23.12
N ALA A 49 3.86 14.52 -23.81
CA ALA A 49 5.16 15.15 -23.60
C ALA A 49 5.08 16.26 -22.52
N SER A 50 6.25 16.83 -22.17
CA SER A 50 6.34 18.03 -21.36
C SER A 50 5.65 19.24 -21.99
N GLY A 51 5.37 20.28 -21.20
CA GLY A 51 4.75 21.54 -21.64
C GLY A 51 3.28 21.69 -21.29
N SER A 52 2.71 20.76 -20.47
CA SER A 52 1.34 20.86 -19.97
C SER A 52 1.19 21.81 -18.77
N GLY A 53 2.29 22.25 -18.15
CA GLY A 53 2.27 23.09 -16.97
C GLY A 53 1.61 22.37 -15.78
N THR A 54 0.59 22.96 -15.19
CA THR A 54 -0.22 22.36 -14.12
C THR A 54 -1.51 21.72 -14.61
N ASP A 55 -1.70 21.56 -15.92
CA ASP A 55 -2.88 20.92 -16.48
C ASP A 55 -2.85 19.40 -16.25
N THR A 56 -4.01 18.84 -15.98
CA THR A 56 -4.27 17.40 -15.88
C THR A 56 -5.46 17.03 -16.75
N ILE A 57 -5.52 15.79 -17.20
CA ILE A 57 -6.67 15.25 -17.93
C ILE A 57 -7.67 14.72 -16.90
N THR A 58 -8.78 15.40 -16.73
CA THR A 58 -9.83 15.01 -15.78
C THR A 58 -10.73 13.95 -16.40
N VAL A 59 -10.81 12.78 -15.77
CA VAL A 59 -11.65 11.64 -16.17
C VAL A 59 -12.82 11.53 -15.19
N MET A 60 -14.06 11.61 -15.70
CA MET A 60 -15.29 11.49 -14.90
C MET A 60 -16.28 10.49 -15.52
N THR A 61 -15.95 9.91 -16.67
CA THR A 61 -16.80 8.98 -17.42
C THR A 61 -16.02 7.76 -17.84
N ASP A 62 -16.72 6.72 -18.28
CA ASP A 62 -16.09 5.51 -18.80
C ASP A 62 -15.04 5.84 -19.87
N THR A 63 -13.90 5.15 -19.79
CA THR A 63 -12.78 5.36 -20.69
C THR A 63 -12.24 4.03 -21.21
N TYR A 64 -12.24 3.84 -22.51
CA TYR A 64 -11.81 2.60 -23.18
C TYR A 64 -10.71 2.91 -24.19
N TRP A 65 -9.51 2.42 -23.92
CA TRP A 65 -8.36 2.66 -24.84
C TRP A 65 -8.26 1.65 -25.97
N HIS A 66 -9.00 0.52 -25.90
CA HIS A 66 -9.07 -0.51 -26.94
C HIS A 66 -7.73 -1.00 -27.48
N GLY A 67 -6.70 -1.08 -26.62
CA GLY A 67 -5.35 -1.48 -27.01
C GLY A 67 -4.54 -0.40 -27.72
N ALA A 68 -4.96 0.87 -27.67
CA ALA A 68 -4.09 1.98 -27.97
C ALA A 68 -2.93 2.03 -26.95
N ARG A 69 -1.74 2.45 -27.40
CA ARG A 69 -0.60 2.66 -26.51
C ARG A 69 -0.58 4.12 -26.04
N LEU A 70 -0.45 4.31 -24.74
CA LEU A 70 -0.23 5.62 -24.14
C LEU A 70 1.25 5.74 -23.79
N VAL A 71 1.89 6.86 -24.14
CA VAL A 71 3.31 7.11 -23.86
C VAL A 71 3.42 8.37 -23.00
N PHE A 72 3.74 8.19 -21.73
CA PHE A 72 4.07 9.26 -20.80
C PHE A 72 5.56 9.58 -20.99
N ASP A 73 5.84 10.59 -21.80
CA ASP A 73 7.21 10.95 -22.15
C ASP A 73 7.73 12.01 -21.17
N ASP A 74 8.41 11.53 -20.16
CA ASP A 74 8.99 12.34 -19.09
C ASP A 74 10.52 12.51 -19.25
N ALA A 75 11.08 12.16 -20.43
CA ALA A 75 12.52 12.21 -20.67
C ALA A 75 13.14 13.61 -20.45
N ASP A 76 12.40 14.67 -20.79
CA ASP A 76 12.85 16.06 -20.63
C ASP A 76 12.36 16.72 -19.33
N MET A 77 11.72 15.95 -18.44
CA MET A 77 11.11 16.48 -17.22
C MET A 77 12.18 16.91 -16.22
N GLN A 78 12.04 18.11 -15.66
CA GLN A 78 12.95 18.64 -14.65
C GLN A 78 12.23 18.96 -13.34
N PRO A 79 12.87 18.81 -12.18
CA PRO A 79 12.23 19.01 -10.86
C PRO A 79 11.63 20.41 -10.63
N ASN A 80 12.07 21.42 -11.37
CA ASN A 80 11.56 22.78 -11.30
C ASN A 80 10.38 23.07 -12.22
N MET A 81 10.03 22.13 -13.09
CA MET A 81 8.86 22.26 -13.97
C MET A 81 7.58 22.04 -13.19
N PRO A 82 6.50 22.82 -13.42
CA PRO A 82 5.21 22.64 -12.73
C PRO A 82 4.61 21.25 -12.93
N GLU A 83 4.73 20.69 -14.13
CA GLU A 83 4.24 19.37 -14.49
C GLU A 83 4.92 18.23 -13.75
N TYR A 84 6.12 18.44 -13.21
CA TYR A 84 6.83 17.42 -12.42
C TYR A 84 6.00 16.90 -11.25
N ARG A 85 5.12 17.74 -10.70
CA ARG A 85 4.23 17.42 -9.58
C ARG A 85 2.76 17.37 -9.95
N THR A 86 2.46 17.22 -11.24
CA THR A 86 1.09 17.23 -11.76
C THR A 86 0.76 15.87 -12.38
N PRO A 87 -0.30 15.18 -11.93
CA PRO A 87 -0.75 13.94 -12.55
C PRO A 87 -1.09 14.14 -14.02
N ILE A 88 -0.80 13.16 -14.86
CA ILE A 88 -1.26 13.19 -16.26
C ILE A 88 -2.78 13.04 -16.31
N PHE A 89 -3.30 12.03 -15.60
CA PHE A 89 -4.74 11.82 -15.48
C PHE A 89 -5.17 11.98 -14.03
N THR A 90 -6.30 12.63 -13.82
CA THR A 90 -6.99 12.66 -12.54
C THR A 90 -8.40 12.13 -12.73
N VAL A 91 -8.68 10.96 -12.16
CA VAL A 91 -10.02 10.40 -12.10
C VAL A 91 -10.77 11.08 -10.97
N SER A 92 -11.68 11.97 -11.31
CA SER A 92 -12.29 12.90 -10.35
C SER A 92 -13.75 12.62 -10.11
N SER A 93 -14.18 12.84 -8.87
CA SER A 93 -15.59 12.94 -8.50
C SER A 93 -16.20 14.27 -9.00
N ALA A 94 -17.50 14.26 -9.27
CA ALA A 94 -18.28 15.47 -9.48
C ALA A 94 -18.55 16.21 -8.16
N HIS A 95 -18.43 15.52 -7.04
CA HIS A 95 -18.68 16.05 -5.72
C HIS A 95 -17.47 16.84 -5.19
N LYS A 96 -17.73 18.01 -4.62
CA LYS A 96 -16.66 18.82 -4.03
C LYS A 96 -16.43 18.40 -2.58
N LYS A 97 -15.16 18.23 -2.22
CA LYS A 97 -14.75 18.04 -0.84
C LYS A 97 -15.09 19.28 -0.01
N GLN A 98 -15.69 19.07 1.16
CA GLN A 98 -15.97 20.12 2.15
C GLN A 98 -14.89 20.07 3.24
N ILE A 99 -14.37 21.23 3.62
CA ILE A 99 -13.34 21.36 4.65
C ILE A 99 -13.86 22.32 5.72
N TYR A 100 -13.76 21.88 6.98
CA TYR A 100 -14.13 22.67 8.13
C TYR A 100 -12.92 22.77 9.07
N ASP A 101 -12.59 23.98 9.50
CA ASP A 101 -11.57 24.27 10.50
C ASP A 101 -12.11 24.12 11.94
N ILE A 102 -11.30 24.43 12.93
CA ILE A 102 -11.66 24.30 14.33
C ILE A 102 -12.90 25.11 14.72
N ASP A 103 -13.11 26.26 14.11
CA ASP A 103 -14.23 27.15 14.45
C ASP A 103 -15.52 26.71 13.78
N THR A 104 -15.44 26.24 12.54
CA THR A 104 -16.58 25.84 11.70
C THR A 104 -16.92 24.36 11.80
N SER A 105 -16.02 23.51 12.35
CA SER A 105 -16.24 22.07 12.46
C SER A 105 -17.50 21.73 13.27
N PRO A 106 -18.44 20.96 12.70
CA PRO A 106 -19.59 20.45 13.44
C PRO A 106 -19.23 19.39 14.48
N ILE A 107 -18.04 18.78 14.38
CA ILE A 107 -17.54 17.74 15.29
C ILE A 107 -16.39 18.32 16.11
N LYS A 108 -16.49 18.28 17.43
CA LYS A 108 -15.45 18.81 18.33
C LYS A 108 -14.56 17.74 18.95
N SER A 109 -15.10 16.54 19.12
CA SER A 109 -14.40 15.36 19.66
C SER A 109 -15.02 14.09 19.08
N ALA A 110 -14.26 12.98 19.08
CA ALA A 110 -14.73 11.67 18.66
C ALA A 110 -13.96 10.58 19.42
N PHE A 111 -14.63 9.50 19.79
CA PHE A 111 -14.02 8.48 20.63
C PHE A 111 -14.13 7.08 20.02
N LYS A 112 -13.09 6.29 20.18
CA LYS A 112 -13.07 4.89 19.78
C LYS A 112 -14.26 4.15 20.41
N GLY A 113 -14.98 3.38 19.59
CA GLY A 113 -16.20 2.67 19.98
C GLY A 113 -17.50 3.47 19.81
N SER A 114 -17.44 4.70 19.30
CA SER A 114 -18.65 5.45 18.93
C SER A 114 -19.29 4.85 17.66
N ASP A 115 -20.61 4.74 17.67
CA ASP A 115 -21.41 4.27 16.53
C ASP A 115 -21.87 5.42 15.61
N ASN A 116 -21.76 6.66 16.07
CA ASN A 116 -22.16 7.85 15.33
C ASN A 116 -21.14 8.96 15.53
N ILE A 117 -20.85 9.71 14.47
CA ILE A 117 -19.84 10.79 14.49
C ILE A 117 -20.36 12.11 15.06
N GLY A 118 -21.66 12.22 15.33
CA GLY A 118 -22.30 13.45 15.83
C GLY A 118 -22.51 14.54 14.76
N PHE A 119 -22.49 14.16 13.49
CA PHE A 119 -22.70 15.05 12.34
C PHE A 119 -23.42 14.28 11.23
N CYS A 120 -24.47 14.89 10.66
CA CYS A 120 -25.27 14.30 9.57
C CYS A 120 -24.88 14.96 8.24
N PRO A 121 -24.08 14.33 7.38
CA PRO A 121 -23.69 14.91 6.09
C PRO A 121 -24.84 14.95 5.08
N GLY A 122 -25.88 14.13 5.24
CA GLY A 122 -27.01 14.02 4.32
C GLY A 122 -26.74 13.11 3.11
N PHE A 123 -25.58 12.47 3.06
CA PHE A 123 -25.13 11.52 2.03
C PHE A 123 -24.10 10.56 2.64
N ARG A 124 -23.77 9.45 1.96
CA ARG A 124 -22.66 8.59 2.39
C ARG A 124 -21.34 9.35 2.20
N ALA A 125 -20.57 9.46 3.26
CA ALA A 125 -19.36 10.26 3.27
C ALA A 125 -18.15 9.53 3.87
N MET A 126 -16.97 9.87 3.37
CA MET A 126 -15.72 9.71 4.09
C MET A 126 -15.49 10.98 4.91
N VAL A 127 -15.41 10.85 6.22
CA VAL A 127 -15.11 11.95 7.15
C VAL A 127 -13.72 11.75 7.69
N VAL A 128 -12.80 12.64 7.32
CA VAL A 128 -11.41 12.64 7.82
C VAL A 128 -11.34 13.57 9.00
N LEU A 129 -10.87 13.07 10.13
CA LEU A 129 -10.71 13.80 11.39
C LEU A 129 -9.24 14.12 11.60
N TYR A 130 -8.95 15.33 12.05
CA TYR A 130 -7.59 15.80 12.36
C TYR A 130 -7.52 16.37 13.77
N ASN A 131 -6.43 16.08 14.46
CA ASN A 131 -5.98 16.80 15.65
C ASN A 131 -4.52 17.22 15.44
N ASP A 132 -4.31 18.45 15.03
CA ASP A 132 -2.99 18.98 14.72
C ASP A 132 -2.12 19.26 15.97
N GLU A 133 -2.71 19.18 17.17
CA GLU A 133 -2.00 19.34 18.44
C GLU A 133 -1.36 18.03 18.94
N VAL A 134 -1.74 16.89 18.36
CA VAL A 134 -1.20 15.57 18.69
C VAL A 134 -0.37 15.04 17.55
N ARG A 135 0.86 14.60 17.87
CA ARG A 135 1.78 14.02 16.89
C ARG A 135 1.82 12.50 17.06
N GLN A 136 1.80 11.79 15.93
CA GLN A 136 1.91 10.33 15.85
C GLN A 136 2.92 9.94 14.78
N TYR A 137 3.35 8.68 14.79
CA TYR A 137 4.34 8.16 13.84
C TYR A 137 5.66 8.93 13.86
N ILE A 138 6.06 9.39 15.05
CA ILE A 138 7.33 10.06 15.30
C ILE A 138 8.47 9.08 15.02
N ARG A 139 9.47 9.49 14.27
CA ARG A 139 10.64 8.68 13.92
C ARG A 139 11.90 9.27 14.51
N ASN A 140 12.79 8.40 14.91
CA ASN A 140 14.13 8.80 15.39
C ASN A 140 15.18 7.80 14.90
N ALA A 141 15.02 7.35 13.66
CA ALA A 141 15.81 6.29 13.07
C ALA A 141 16.90 6.83 12.15
N GLY A 142 18.13 6.81 12.61
CA GLY A 142 19.32 6.99 11.79
C GLY A 142 19.29 8.27 10.93
N GLN A 143 19.19 8.10 9.62
CA GLN A 143 19.12 9.22 8.66
C GLN A 143 17.73 9.82 8.49
N ILE A 144 16.69 9.17 9.00
CA ILE A 144 15.31 9.61 8.88
C ILE A 144 14.79 9.90 10.29
N SER A 145 14.97 11.15 10.72
CA SER A 145 14.35 11.66 11.94
C SER A 145 13.27 12.66 11.52
N ASP A 146 12.05 12.49 12.00
CA ASP A 146 10.96 13.43 11.79
C ASP A 146 10.02 13.46 13.01
N ASP A 147 9.32 14.60 13.17
CA ASP A 147 8.38 14.83 14.26
C ASP A 147 7.03 14.10 14.06
N GLY A 148 6.98 13.17 13.12
CA GLY A 148 5.78 12.43 12.77
C GLY A 148 4.73 13.27 12.05
N THR A 149 3.48 12.79 12.07
CA THR A 149 2.34 13.45 11.45
C THR A 149 1.32 13.91 12.50
N SER A 150 0.47 14.87 12.15
CA SER A 150 -0.72 15.16 12.97
C SER A 150 -1.56 13.90 13.11
N GLN A 151 -2.17 13.70 14.28
CA GLN A 151 -3.13 12.62 14.45
C GLN A 151 -4.29 12.79 13.48
N HIS A 152 -4.51 11.82 12.61
CA HIS A 152 -5.65 11.81 11.72
C HIS A 152 -6.03 10.41 11.27
N GLU A 153 -7.28 10.23 10.93
CA GLU A 153 -7.84 9.05 10.28
C GLU A 153 -9.16 9.42 9.61
N PHE A 154 -9.73 8.49 8.86
CA PHE A 154 -11.09 8.65 8.35
C PHE A 154 -12.02 7.58 8.92
N VAL A 155 -13.31 7.89 8.91
CA VAL A 155 -14.42 6.95 9.04
C VAL A 155 -15.38 7.10 7.87
N MET A 156 -16.01 6.00 7.47
CA MET A 156 -17.15 6.05 6.56
C MET A 156 -18.41 6.23 7.38
N VAL A 157 -19.27 7.13 6.95
CA VAL A 157 -20.55 7.38 7.61
C VAL A 157 -21.70 7.38 6.60
N ASP A 158 -22.90 7.01 7.06
CA ASP A 158 -24.12 7.19 6.28
C ASP A 158 -24.65 8.65 6.34
N ALA A 159 -25.79 8.91 5.71
CA ALA A 159 -26.41 10.23 5.67
C ALA A 159 -26.74 10.80 7.06
N ASP A 160 -26.99 9.95 8.05
CA ASP A 160 -27.34 10.30 9.42
C ASP A 160 -26.10 10.35 10.35
N GLY A 161 -24.90 10.12 9.81
CA GLY A 161 -23.64 10.17 10.54
C GLY A 161 -23.32 8.90 11.31
N ASN A 162 -24.02 7.78 11.08
CA ASN A 162 -23.67 6.50 11.69
C ASN A 162 -22.38 5.97 11.06
N ILE A 163 -21.44 5.57 11.92
CA ILE A 163 -20.13 5.06 11.50
C ILE A 163 -20.30 3.64 10.97
N ASP A 164 -19.77 3.40 9.76
CA ASP A 164 -19.68 2.06 9.20
C ASP A 164 -18.76 1.20 10.07
N SER A 165 -19.27 0.08 10.57
CA SER A 165 -18.53 -0.85 11.44
C SER A 165 -17.26 -1.43 10.79
N ALA A 166 -17.15 -1.38 9.47
CA ALA A 166 -15.95 -1.76 8.74
C ALA A 166 -14.85 -0.68 8.77
N THR A 167 -15.16 0.52 9.25
CA THR A 167 -14.22 1.64 9.35
C THR A 167 -14.28 2.34 10.70
N PRO A 168 -14.18 1.61 11.83
CA PRO A 168 -14.28 2.20 13.17
C PRO A 168 -13.18 3.22 13.41
N LEU A 169 -13.38 4.08 14.40
CA LEU A 169 -12.32 4.93 14.92
C LEU A 169 -11.21 4.07 15.57
N GLN A 170 -9.97 4.32 15.18
CA GLN A 170 -8.78 3.69 15.75
C GLN A 170 -8.25 4.47 16.96
N TRP A 171 -8.53 5.77 17.01
CA TRP A 171 -8.02 6.69 18.02
C TRP A 171 -9.13 7.47 18.72
N ASN A 172 -8.81 7.99 19.90
CA ASN A 172 -9.63 9.00 20.57
C ASN A 172 -9.17 10.38 20.12
N TYR A 173 -10.13 11.24 19.82
CA TYR A 173 -9.95 12.66 19.49
C TYR A 173 -10.59 13.49 20.58
N GLU A 174 -9.85 13.86 21.61
CA GLU A 174 -10.32 14.77 22.65
C GLU A 174 -10.64 16.16 22.06
N LYS A 175 -9.94 16.51 20.99
CA LYS A 175 -10.10 17.73 20.24
C LYS A 175 -9.96 17.44 18.74
N ILE A 176 -10.85 18.01 17.95
CA ILE A 176 -10.78 17.97 16.49
C ILE A 176 -10.49 19.40 16.01
N THR A 177 -9.37 19.55 15.30
CA THR A 177 -8.91 20.83 14.77
C THR A 177 -9.40 21.11 13.36
N ARG A 178 -9.65 20.03 12.60
CA ARG A 178 -10.11 20.10 11.21
C ARG A 178 -10.84 18.82 10.84
N ILE A 179 -11.84 18.93 9.97
CA ILE A 179 -12.43 17.78 9.28
C ILE A 179 -12.48 18.01 7.77
N GLU A 180 -12.41 16.92 7.03
CA GLU A 180 -12.69 16.90 5.59
C GLU A 180 -13.84 15.93 5.36
N VAL A 181 -14.84 16.36 4.59
CA VAL A 181 -16.01 15.54 4.25
C VAL A 181 -16.03 15.34 2.75
N VAL A 182 -15.92 14.07 2.33
CA VAL A 182 -15.90 13.66 0.93
C VAL A 182 -17.15 12.86 0.64
N ASN A 183 -18.00 13.33 -0.25
CA ASN A 183 -19.13 12.54 -0.75
C ASN A 183 -18.58 11.42 -1.64
N VAL A 184 -18.97 10.17 -1.37
CA VAL A 184 -18.48 8.98 -2.07
C VAL A 184 -19.54 8.31 -2.94
N GLU A 185 -20.70 8.97 -3.14
CA GLU A 185 -21.83 8.46 -3.92
C GLU A 185 -21.66 8.72 -5.43
N ASP A 186 -20.46 8.47 -5.96
CA ASP A 186 -20.24 8.53 -7.40
C ASP A 186 -20.88 7.33 -8.12
N ASP A 187 -21.45 7.56 -9.28
CA ASP A 187 -21.85 6.49 -10.18
C ASP A 187 -20.61 5.67 -10.61
N PRO A 188 -20.72 4.34 -10.74
CA PRO A 188 -19.61 3.51 -11.17
C PRO A 188 -19.08 3.91 -12.54
N ILE A 189 -17.74 3.93 -12.69
CA ILE A 189 -17.07 4.08 -13.98
C ILE A 189 -16.01 3.00 -14.18
N GLU A 190 -15.72 2.73 -15.45
CA GLU A 190 -14.69 1.80 -15.88
C GLU A 190 -13.63 2.49 -16.72
N ILE A 191 -12.36 2.18 -16.43
CA ILE A 191 -11.20 2.58 -17.25
C ILE A 191 -10.51 1.31 -17.69
N SER A 192 -10.52 1.02 -18.99
CA SER A 192 -10.00 -0.22 -19.56
C SER A 192 -8.93 0.02 -20.61
N GLY A 193 -7.83 -0.72 -20.48
CA GLY A 193 -6.73 -0.67 -21.44
C GLY A 193 -7.03 -1.39 -22.74
N ASP A 194 -7.58 -2.58 -22.69
CA ASP A 194 -7.97 -3.34 -23.87
C ASP A 194 -9.18 -4.24 -23.60
N ASP A 195 -9.86 -4.65 -24.66
CA ASP A 195 -11.03 -5.53 -24.63
C ASP A 195 -10.63 -7.01 -24.61
N VAL A 196 -9.46 -7.37 -25.14
CA VAL A 196 -9.02 -8.77 -25.36
C VAL A 196 -7.77 -9.13 -24.56
N GLY A 197 -6.97 -8.16 -24.16
CA GLY A 197 -5.71 -8.37 -23.44
C GLY A 197 -5.44 -7.24 -22.46
N GLN A 198 -4.21 -6.71 -22.50
CA GLN A 198 -3.79 -5.56 -21.72
C GLN A 198 -3.35 -4.44 -22.67
N GLY A 199 -3.91 -3.25 -22.50
CA GLY A 199 -3.42 -2.03 -23.16
C GLY A 199 -2.11 -1.57 -22.51
N ILE A 200 -1.23 -0.98 -23.31
CA ILE A 200 0.10 -0.58 -22.83
C ILE A 200 0.09 0.90 -22.46
N ILE A 201 0.55 1.17 -21.23
CA ILE A 201 0.98 2.51 -20.83
C ILE A 201 2.48 2.44 -20.61
N GLU A 202 3.23 3.21 -21.38
CA GLU A 202 4.67 3.33 -21.26
C GLU A 202 5.03 4.66 -20.62
N THR A 203 5.87 4.62 -19.58
CA THR A 203 6.55 5.80 -19.08
C THR A 203 7.98 5.80 -19.59
N ILE A 204 8.34 6.81 -20.39
CA ILE A 204 9.74 7.06 -20.79
C ILE A 204 10.34 7.93 -19.69
N SER A 205 11.23 7.36 -18.91
CA SER A 205 11.87 8.01 -17.76
C SER A 205 13.35 8.17 -18.04
N ASN A 206 13.89 9.38 -17.81
CA ASN A 206 15.32 9.65 -17.90
C ASN A 206 15.73 10.52 -16.71
N HIS A 207 15.35 10.07 -15.50
CA HIS A 207 15.53 10.88 -14.31
C HIS A 207 16.79 10.53 -13.56
N SER A 208 17.69 11.50 -13.54
CA SER A 208 18.73 11.65 -12.55
C SER A 208 18.13 12.36 -11.32
N MET A 209 17.97 11.61 -10.24
CA MET A 209 17.43 12.17 -9.01
C MET A 209 18.55 12.53 -8.04
N GLU A 210 19.18 13.67 -8.24
CA GLU A 210 20.05 14.26 -7.21
C GLU A 210 19.27 14.89 -6.06
N ASP A 211 17.95 15.07 -6.23
CA ASP A 211 17.07 15.73 -5.26
C ASP A 211 15.90 14.83 -4.86
N ASP A 212 15.54 14.82 -3.56
CA ASP A 212 14.39 14.14 -2.93
C ASP A 212 13.01 14.56 -3.46
N LYS A 213 12.88 14.83 -4.75
CA LYS A 213 11.66 15.36 -5.32
C LYS A 213 10.89 14.29 -6.07
N TYR A 214 9.70 14.07 -5.60
CA TYR A 214 8.76 13.10 -6.15
C TYR A 214 8.20 13.55 -7.49
N LEU A 215 8.41 12.75 -8.52
CA LEU A 215 7.73 12.90 -9.80
C LEU A 215 6.30 12.39 -9.66
N LEU A 216 5.31 13.24 -9.92
CA LEU A 216 3.89 12.91 -9.78
C LEU A 216 3.17 12.71 -11.12
N ARG A 217 3.88 12.31 -12.16
CA ARG A 217 3.33 12.03 -13.50
C ARG A 217 2.58 10.69 -13.54
N VAL A 218 1.58 10.57 -12.71
CA VAL A 218 0.82 9.36 -12.41
C VAL A 218 -0.63 9.46 -12.87
N ILE A 219 -1.38 8.38 -12.68
CA ILE A 219 -2.84 8.40 -12.73
C ILE A 219 -3.36 8.52 -11.29
N LYS A 220 -3.86 9.70 -10.94
CA LYS A 220 -4.46 9.95 -9.63
C LYS A 220 -5.93 9.59 -9.64
N ILE A 221 -6.39 8.87 -8.63
CA ILE A 221 -7.78 8.42 -8.50
C ILE A 221 -8.37 9.04 -7.23
N GLU A 222 -9.28 10.00 -7.42
CA GLU A 222 -10.01 10.70 -6.36
C GLU A 222 -11.53 10.54 -6.54
N ARG A 223 -11.94 9.46 -7.20
CA ARG A 223 -13.33 9.13 -7.46
C ARG A 223 -13.66 7.75 -6.90
N SER A 224 -14.72 7.67 -6.13
CA SER A 224 -15.27 6.40 -5.65
C SER A 224 -15.89 5.57 -6.78
N ASN A 225 -16.07 4.27 -6.53
CA ASN A 225 -16.70 3.33 -7.47
C ASN A 225 -16.00 3.26 -8.85
N THR A 226 -14.67 3.28 -8.85
CA THR A 226 -13.85 3.24 -10.08
C THR A 226 -13.24 1.86 -10.29
N THR A 227 -13.38 1.29 -11.48
CA THR A 227 -12.70 0.06 -11.89
C THR A 227 -11.63 0.36 -12.93
N PHE A 228 -10.40 -0.05 -12.64
CA PHE A 228 -9.25 -0.01 -13.53
C PHE A 228 -8.93 -1.42 -13.97
N LYS A 229 -8.86 -1.70 -15.28
CA LYS A 229 -8.60 -3.07 -15.74
C LYS A 229 -7.80 -3.16 -17.04
N ASN A 230 -7.19 -4.35 -17.23
CA ASN A 230 -6.55 -4.73 -18.48
C ASN A 230 -5.44 -3.77 -18.93
N LEU A 231 -4.49 -3.49 -18.06
CA LEU A 231 -3.40 -2.56 -18.32
C LEU A 231 -2.04 -3.20 -18.06
N HIS A 232 -1.09 -2.86 -18.92
CA HIS A 232 0.32 -3.17 -18.72
C HIS A 232 1.13 -1.87 -18.70
N HIS A 233 1.63 -1.50 -17.53
CA HIS A 233 2.57 -0.39 -17.36
C HIS A 233 3.99 -0.88 -17.57
N VAL A 234 4.70 -0.21 -18.45
CA VAL A 234 6.12 -0.45 -18.74
C VAL A 234 6.92 0.83 -18.54
N VAL A 235 8.15 0.71 -18.08
CA VAL A 235 9.09 1.81 -17.89
C VAL A 235 10.27 1.60 -18.84
N SER A 236 10.65 2.65 -19.55
CA SER A 236 11.76 2.66 -20.51
C SER A 236 12.63 3.90 -20.36
N GLY A 237 13.81 3.89 -20.95
CA GLY A 237 14.70 5.06 -20.99
C GLY A 237 15.48 5.35 -19.71
N GLU A 238 15.29 4.59 -18.64
CA GLU A 238 16.03 4.78 -17.40
C GLU A 238 17.53 4.57 -17.61
N ASP A 239 18.32 5.55 -17.18
CA ASP A 239 19.77 5.40 -17.10
C ASP A 239 20.12 4.52 -15.90
N VAL A 240 20.68 3.34 -16.18
CA VAL A 240 21.08 2.38 -15.15
C VAL A 240 22.28 2.84 -14.29
N SER A 241 22.99 3.89 -14.72
CA SER A 241 24.09 4.51 -13.97
C SER A 241 23.61 5.51 -12.92
N ASP A 242 22.36 5.94 -12.98
CA ASP A 242 21.80 6.98 -12.11
C ASP A 242 21.13 6.39 -10.87
N GLN A 243 21.19 7.11 -9.75
CA GLN A 243 20.82 6.62 -8.43
C GLN A 243 19.43 7.08 -7.98
N GLY A 244 18.61 7.60 -8.86
CA GLY A 244 17.30 8.11 -8.50
C GLY A 244 16.16 7.29 -9.05
N ALA A 245 15.06 7.22 -8.31
CA ALA A 245 13.80 6.72 -8.81
C ALA A 245 12.68 7.68 -8.40
N PRO A 246 11.67 7.90 -9.25
CA PRO A 246 10.49 8.61 -8.84
C PRO A 246 9.85 7.86 -7.66
N TYR A 247 9.52 8.59 -6.61
CA TYR A 247 8.92 7.99 -5.40
C TYR A 247 7.42 7.68 -5.61
N GLU A 248 6.72 8.50 -6.33
CA GLU A 248 5.35 8.25 -6.76
C GLU A 248 5.40 7.36 -8.01
N GLY A 249 4.73 6.23 -7.95
CA GLY A 249 4.71 5.27 -9.05
C GLY A 249 3.65 5.57 -10.10
N PHE A 250 2.98 4.51 -10.58
CA PHE A 250 2.03 4.58 -11.68
C PHE A 250 0.64 5.08 -11.26
N THR A 251 0.10 4.61 -10.11
CA THR A 251 -1.22 4.99 -9.64
C THR A 251 -1.22 5.47 -8.20
N HIS A 252 -2.05 6.49 -7.93
CA HIS A 252 -2.28 7.00 -6.58
C HIS A 252 -3.78 7.12 -6.29
N VAL A 253 -4.29 6.25 -5.42
CA VAL A 253 -5.67 6.28 -4.91
C VAL A 253 -5.72 7.19 -3.70
N HIS A 254 -6.59 8.20 -3.71
CA HIS A 254 -6.64 9.21 -2.67
C HIS A 254 -8.06 9.64 -2.32
N SER A 255 -8.41 9.58 -1.03
CA SER A 255 -9.67 10.11 -0.46
C SER A 255 -10.93 9.61 -1.20
N CYS A 256 -11.03 8.32 -1.45
CA CYS A 256 -12.18 7.69 -2.11
C CYS A 256 -12.40 6.26 -1.62
N GLU A 257 -13.50 5.64 -2.04
CA GLU A 257 -13.79 4.24 -1.72
C GLU A 257 -14.15 3.40 -2.96
N ASN A 258 -14.11 2.07 -2.80
CA ASN A 258 -14.55 1.11 -3.82
C ASN A 258 -13.75 1.24 -5.13
N VAL A 259 -12.42 1.30 -5.05
CA VAL A 259 -11.55 1.27 -6.22
C VAL A 259 -11.09 -0.15 -6.48
N ARG A 260 -11.22 -0.61 -7.72
CA ARG A 260 -10.86 -1.97 -8.14
C ARG A 260 -9.81 -1.94 -9.24
N PHE A 261 -8.77 -2.73 -9.05
CA PHE A 261 -7.75 -2.99 -10.06
C PHE A 261 -7.83 -4.46 -10.47
N GLU A 262 -8.00 -4.72 -11.76
CA GLU A 262 -8.20 -6.07 -12.30
C GLU A 262 -7.30 -6.32 -13.51
N ASN A 263 -6.58 -7.44 -13.50
CA ASN A 263 -5.73 -7.86 -14.62
C ASN A 263 -4.72 -6.76 -15.04
N LEU A 264 -3.87 -6.33 -14.09
CA LEU A 264 -2.79 -5.38 -14.35
C LEU A 264 -1.44 -6.08 -14.33
N THR A 265 -0.56 -5.67 -15.24
CA THR A 265 0.87 -5.97 -15.16
C THR A 265 1.63 -4.68 -14.96
N LEU A 266 2.41 -4.58 -13.90
CA LEU A 266 3.08 -3.35 -13.52
C LEU A 266 4.59 -3.56 -13.50
N GLN A 267 5.31 -2.65 -14.14
CA GLN A 267 6.76 -2.58 -14.07
C GLN A 267 7.14 -1.37 -13.22
N ARG A 268 7.82 -1.62 -12.10
CA ARG A 268 8.32 -0.53 -11.29
C ARG A 268 9.55 0.12 -11.92
N TYR A 269 9.81 1.37 -11.54
CA TYR A 269 11.07 2.04 -11.83
C TYR A 269 12.25 1.28 -11.20
N ARG A 270 13.41 1.31 -11.86
CA ARG A 270 14.63 0.76 -11.31
C ARG A 270 15.11 1.63 -10.16
N VAL A 271 15.45 0.99 -9.06
CA VAL A 271 15.98 1.66 -7.87
C VAL A 271 17.39 1.15 -7.64
N PHE A 272 18.35 2.05 -7.74
CA PHE A 272 19.77 1.71 -7.53
C PHE A 272 20.23 2.00 -6.11
N ASN A 273 19.50 2.85 -5.40
CA ASN A 273 19.80 3.18 -4.00
C ASN A 273 18.90 2.40 -3.06
N THR A 274 19.49 1.76 -2.04
CA THR A 274 18.76 1.00 -1.01
C THR A 274 17.88 1.87 -0.12
N TYR A 275 18.04 3.18 -0.14
CA TYR A 275 17.32 4.12 0.74
C TYR A 275 16.05 4.69 0.12
N TYR A 276 15.93 4.76 -1.20
CA TYR A 276 14.77 5.33 -1.88
C TYR A 276 13.99 4.24 -2.61
N ARG A 277 12.69 4.19 -2.39
CA ARG A 277 11.79 3.19 -2.96
C ARG A 277 10.76 3.88 -3.83
N SER A 278 10.56 3.35 -5.02
CA SER A 278 9.44 3.71 -5.88
C SER A 278 8.27 2.77 -5.57
N TYR A 279 7.08 3.33 -5.43
CA TYR A 279 5.85 2.57 -5.27
C TYR A 279 5.00 2.70 -6.53
N GLU A 280 4.81 1.62 -7.27
CA GLU A 280 3.94 1.62 -8.46
C GLU A 280 2.48 1.89 -8.09
N ILE A 281 2.08 1.45 -6.91
CA ILE A 281 0.75 1.65 -6.37
C ILE A 281 0.88 2.42 -5.07
N ARG A 282 0.14 3.51 -4.97
CA ARG A 282 0.03 4.27 -3.75
C ARG A 282 -1.41 4.44 -3.31
N GLY A 283 -1.66 4.36 -2.00
CA GLY A 283 -2.95 4.63 -1.39
C GLY A 283 -2.82 5.62 -0.24
N THR A 284 -3.72 6.60 -0.17
CA THR A 284 -3.81 7.53 0.95
C THR A 284 -5.27 7.81 1.28
N LEU A 285 -5.66 7.58 2.54
CA LEU A 285 -7.05 7.79 2.99
C LEU A 285 -8.07 7.10 2.06
N ALA A 286 -7.82 5.84 1.69
CA ALA A 286 -8.66 5.10 0.78
C ALA A 286 -9.35 3.93 1.48
N ASN A 287 -10.62 3.70 1.16
CA ASN A 287 -11.43 2.63 1.72
C ASN A 287 -11.79 1.59 0.66
N ASN A 288 -11.79 0.31 1.04
CA ASN A 288 -12.23 -0.80 0.21
C ASN A 288 -11.61 -0.79 -1.19
N VAL A 289 -10.27 -0.84 -1.21
CA VAL A 289 -9.50 -0.93 -2.46
C VAL A 289 -9.06 -2.36 -2.68
N SER A 290 -9.26 -2.87 -3.88
CA SER A 290 -8.96 -4.26 -4.23
C SER A 290 -8.08 -4.39 -5.47
N TRP A 291 -7.16 -5.36 -5.42
CA TRP A 291 -6.34 -5.79 -6.55
C TRP A 291 -6.59 -7.27 -6.80
N ARG A 292 -6.96 -7.60 -8.02
CA ARG A 292 -7.20 -8.97 -8.46
C ARG A 292 -6.45 -9.29 -9.72
N SER A 293 -5.71 -10.40 -9.73
CA SER A 293 -4.89 -10.84 -10.87
C SER A 293 -3.95 -9.73 -11.37
N CYS A 294 -3.28 -9.06 -10.43
CA CYS A 294 -2.35 -7.98 -10.72
C CYS A 294 -0.92 -8.46 -10.42
N ASN A 295 -0.01 -8.28 -11.38
CA ASN A 295 1.32 -8.81 -11.29
C ASN A 295 2.39 -7.74 -11.51
N MET A 296 3.53 -7.96 -10.92
CA MET A 296 4.73 -7.17 -11.15
C MET A 296 5.59 -7.87 -12.21
N SER A 297 5.85 -7.22 -13.36
CA SER A 297 6.59 -7.84 -14.47
C SER A 297 8.05 -8.15 -14.15
N ASN A 298 8.64 -7.49 -13.16
CA ASN A 298 10.04 -7.66 -12.74
C ASN A 298 10.15 -8.11 -11.27
N PHE A 299 9.32 -9.07 -10.87
CA PHE A 299 9.37 -9.66 -9.53
C PHE A 299 10.72 -10.35 -9.26
N PHE A 300 11.28 -11.00 -10.26
CA PHE A 300 12.60 -11.60 -10.20
C PHE A 300 13.64 -10.74 -10.93
N ALA A 301 14.82 -10.60 -10.33
CA ALA A 301 15.97 -10.01 -10.98
C ALA A 301 16.57 -10.97 -12.02
N PRO A 302 17.47 -10.48 -12.91
CA PRO A 302 18.10 -11.33 -13.92
C PRO A 302 18.89 -12.53 -13.37
N ASP A 303 19.30 -12.51 -12.11
CA ASP A 303 19.96 -13.65 -11.44
C ASP A 303 18.94 -14.68 -10.90
N GLY A 304 17.65 -14.50 -11.17
CA GLY A 304 16.57 -15.39 -10.78
C GLY A 304 16.08 -15.21 -9.35
N TYR A 305 16.67 -14.31 -8.56
CA TYR A 305 16.21 -14.01 -7.21
C TYR A 305 15.26 -12.81 -7.18
N THR A 306 14.51 -12.71 -6.09
CA THR A 306 13.50 -11.65 -5.97
C THR A 306 14.11 -10.28 -5.80
N VAL A 307 13.43 -9.30 -6.35
CA VAL A 307 13.75 -7.88 -6.17
C VAL A 307 13.06 -7.35 -4.93
N HIS A 308 13.81 -6.64 -4.09
CA HIS A 308 13.41 -6.28 -2.73
C HIS A 308 12.44 -5.12 -2.59
N GLN A 309 12.29 -4.26 -3.57
CA GLN A 309 11.77 -2.92 -3.30
C GLN A 309 10.32 -2.76 -3.67
N GLY A 310 9.62 -1.93 -2.87
CA GLY A 310 8.19 -1.87 -2.74
C GLY A 310 7.40 -1.59 -4.00
N MET A 311 6.48 -2.47 -4.32
CA MET A 311 5.46 -2.24 -5.33
C MET A 311 4.38 -1.31 -4.81
N MET A 312 4.06 -1.39 -3.53
CA MET A 312 2.93 -0.69 -2.94
C MET A 312 3.30 0.02 -1.66
N GLY A 313 2.84 1.28 -1.52
CA GLY A 313 2.88 2.06 -0.29
C GLY A 313 1.53 2.66 0.05
N THR A 314 1.12 2.60 1.32
CA THR A 314 -0.17 3.13 1.76
C THR A 314 -0.06 3.93 3.04
N ASN A 315 -0.94 4.93 3.18
CA ASN A 315 -1.10 5.71 4.40
C ASN A 315 -2.58 5.84 4.74
N TYR A 316 -2.95 5.47 5.96
CA TYR A 316 -4.32 5.62 6.49
C TYR A 316 -5.40 4.95 5.63
N CYS A 317 -5.09 3.83 4.99
CA CYS A 317 -6.07 3.09 4.20
C CYS A 317 -6.80 2.05 5.05
N LYS A 318 -8.09 1.83 4.77
CA LYS A 318 -8.91 0.82 5.44
C LYS A 318 -9.46 -0.19 4.43
N ASN A 319 -9.54 -1.47 4.84
CA ASN A 319 -10.16 -2.55 4.06
C ASN A 319 -9.49 -2.80 2.69
N LEU A 320 -8.20 -3.08 2.71
CA LEU A 320 -7.45 -3.42 1.49
C LEU A 320 -7.52 -4.92 1.20
N SER A 321 -7.67 -5.29 -0.06
CA SER A 321 -7.79 -6.68 -0.50
C SER A 321 -6.91 -6.98 -1.71
N PHE A 322 -6.14 -8.06 -1.60
CA PHE A 322 -5.25 -8.58 -2.64
C PHE A 322 -5.60 -10.04 -2.89
N ASP A 323 -5.93 -10.39 -4.13
CA ASP A 323 -6.26 -11.75 -4.51
C ASP A 323 -5.60 -12.13 -5.83
N ASN A 324 -4.80 -13.19 -5.82
CA ASN A 324 -4.02 -13.63 -6.96
C ASN A 324 -3.10 -12.52 -7.50
N VAL A 325 -2.29 -11.92 -6.60
CA VAL A 325 -1.30 -10.91 -6.97
C VAL A 325 0.12 -11.45 -6.83
N GLU A 326 1.02 -10.87 -7.63
CA GLU A 326 2.47 -11.10 -7.49
C GLU A 326 3.16 -9.76 -7.30
N PHE A 327 3.29 -9.35 -6.04
CA PHE A 327 3.93 -8.09 -5.64
C PHE A 327 5.10 -8.38 -4.71
N ASN A 328 6.22 -7.69 -4.87
CA ASN A 328 7.36 -7.91 -3.99
C ASN A 328 7.06 -7.50 -2.54
N THR A 329 6.39 -6.37 -2.32
CA THR A 329 6.11 -5.88 -0.97
C THR A 329 4.77 -5.17 -0.93
N PHE A 330 3.98 -5.50 0.08
CA PHE A 330 2.96 -4.61 0.59
C PHE A 330 3.59 -3.78 1.70
N ASP A 331 3.47 -2.46 1.65
CA ASP A 331 4.06 -1.57 2.65
C ASP A 331 3.02 -0.53 3.13
N CYS A 332 2.67 -0.61 4.40
CA CYS A 332 1.78 0.33 5.07
C CYS A 332 2.59 1.17 6.05
N HIS A 333 2.66 2.47 5.79
CA HIS A 333 3.45 3.40 6.59
C HIS A 333 2.72 3.94 7.82
N HIS A 334 1.42 4.20 7.70
CA HIS A 334 0.61 4.79 8.75
C HIS A 334 -0.77 4.17 8.78
N GLY A 335 -1.28 3.89 9.98
CA GLY A 335 -2.68 3.72 10.30
C GLY A 335 -3.53 2.85 9.39
N CYS A 336 -3.01 1.75 8.88
CA CYS A 336 -3.81 0.82 8.09
C CYS A 336 -4.84 0.09 8.97
N TYR A 337 -6.00 -0.21 8.41
CA TYR A 337 -7.03 -0.99 9.10
C TYR A 337 -7.58 -2.08 8.18
N ASN A 338 -7.54 -3.33 8.64
CA ASN A 338 -7.95 -4.51 7.89
C ASN A 338 -7.27 -4.67 6.53
N VAL A 339 -6.45 -5.68 6.41
CA VAL A 339 -5.80 -6.09 5.15
C VAL A 339 -6.03 -7.57 4.92
N THR A 340 -6.41 -7.93 3.72
CA THR A 340 -6.54 -9.33 3.30
C THR A 340 -5.69 -9.59 2.08
N ILE A 341 -4.80 -10.58 2.16
CA ILE A 341 -3.94 -11.03 1.07
C ILE A 341 -4.17 -12.52 0.87
N LYS A 342 -4.60 -12.92 -0.34
CA LYS A 342 -4.91 -14.31 -0.64
C LYS A 342 -4.30 -14.76 -1.96
N ASN A 343 -3.99 -16.06 -2.05
CA ASN A 343 -3.57 -16.72 -3.31
C ASN A 343 -2.41 -15.99 -4.00
N SER A 344 -1.47 -15.45 -3.25
CA SER A 344 -0.55 -14.44 -3.75
C SER A 344 0.90 -14.80 -3.50
N ARG A 345 1.80 -14.15 -4.25
CA ARG A 345 3.25 -14.24 -4.07
C ARG A 345 3.82 -12.90 -3.62
N LEU A 346 4.64 -12.94 -2.57
CA LEU A 346 5.28 -11.75 -2.00
C LEU A 346 6.71 -12.05 -1.58
N VAL A 347 7.47 -10.99 -1.32
CA VAL A 347 8.75 -11.10 -0.62
C VAL A 347 8.51 -10.94 0.87
N TYR A 348 7.76 -9.93 1.29
CA TYR A 348 7.28 -9.76 2.67
C TYR A 348 6.10 -8.77 2.72
N VAL A 349 5.41 -8.79 3.85
CA VAL A 349 4.40 -7.79 4.19
C VAL A 349 4.98 -6.84 5.23
N SER A 350 5.03 -5.55 4.91
CA SER A 350 5.40 -4.50 5.85
C SER A 350 4.13 -3.78 6.30
N ALA A 351 3.83 -3.78 7.59
CA ALA A 351 2.57 -3.24 8.06
C ALA A 351 2.66 -2.54 9.41
N ILE A 352 1.86 -1.49 9.53
CA ILE A 352 1.54 -0.85 10.79
C ILE A 352 0.09 -0.41 10.79
N GLY A 353 -0.63 -0.71 11.88
CA GLY A 353 -2.05 -0.41 11.93
C GLY A 353 -2.85 -1.21 12.94
N GLU A 354 -4.12 -1.46 12.60
CA GLU A 354 -5.10 -2.09 13.50
C GLU A 354 -6.07 -3.00 12.73
N GLY A 355 -6.86 -3.77 13.46
CA GLY A 355 -7.87 -4.69 12.92
C GLY A 355 -7.29 -6.05 12.55
N THR A 356 -7.67 -6.62 11.43
CA THR A 356 -7.20 -7.94 11.01
C THR A 356 -6.25 -7.84 9.80
N LEU A 357 -5.00 -8.28 10.00
CA LEU A 357 -4.08 -8.60 8.92
C LEU A 357 -4.21 -10.09 8.61
N ARG A 358 -4.79 -10.42 7.46
CA ARG A 358 -5.10 -11.80 7.03
C ARG A 358 -4.30 -12.16 5.81
N ILE A 359 -3.53 -13.23 5.90
CA ILE A 359 -2.67 -13.76 4.84
C ILE A 359 -3.03 -15.23 4.66
N GLU A 360 -3.58 -15.62 3.50
CA GLU A 360 -4.07 -16.98 3.26
C GLU A 360 -3.59 -17.52 1.92
N ASN A 361 -3.12 -18.78 1.89
CA ASN A 361 -2.66 -19.47 0.69
C ASN A 361 -1.64 -18.64 -0.11
N CYS A 362 -0.58 -18.17 0.57
CA CYS A 362 0.42 -17.28 0.01
C CYS A 362 1.82 -17.90 0.01
N GLU A 363 2.59 -17.58 -1.02
CA GLU A 363 4.02 -17.91 -1.10
C GLU A 363 4.87 -16.67 -0.79
N PHE A 364 5.86 -16.84 0.09
CA PHE A 364 6.81 -15.79 0.44
C PHE A 364 8.21 -16.16 0.00
N TYR A 365 8.80 -15.34 -0.85
CA TYR A 365 10.19 -15.46 -1.27
C TYR A 365 11.08 -14.64 -0.35
N VAL A 366 11.38 -15.21 0.80
CA VAL A 366 12.13 -14.53 1.85
C VAL A 366 13.57 -14.27 1.42
N CYS A 367 13.96 -13.04 1.44
CA CYS A 367 15.28 -12.58 1.07
C CYS A 367 15.94 -11.70 2.16
N ILE A 368 16.50 -10.55 1.86
CA ILE A 368 17.39 -9.77 2.74
C ILE A 368 16.82 -9.49 4.15
N HIS A 369 15.52 -9.29 4.30
CA HIS A 369 14.92 -9.06 5.62
C HIS A 369 14.59 -10.34 6.38
N GLY A 370 14.71 -11.51 5.74
CA GLY A 370 14.49 -12.80 6.38
C GLY A 370 13.11 -13.01 7.01
N CYS A 371 12.08 -12.21 6.69
CA CYS A 371 10.79 -12.27 7.37
C CYS A 371 9.59 -12.37 6.43
N VAL A 372 8.49 -12.91 6.95
CA VAL A 372 7.19 -12.97 6.26
C VAL A 372 6.40 -11.68 6.53
N VAL A 373 6.27 -11.30 7.79
CA VAL A 373 5.62 -10.06 8.20
C VAL A 373 6.64 -9.19 8.93
N TRP A 374 6.83 -7.98 8.45
CA TRP A 374 7.59 -6.95 9.11
C TRP A 374 6.63 -5.90 9.70
N LEU A 375 6.50 -5.91 11.01
CA LEU A 375 5.87 -4.80 11.71
C LEU A 375 6.91 -3.68 11.79
N ARG A 376 6.67 -2.58 11.11
CA ARG A 376 7.67 -1.53 10.88
C ARG A 376 8.32 -1.02 12.16
N SER A 377 9.60 -1.28 12.32
CA SER A 377 10.36 -0.91 13.53
C SER A 377 10.47 0.60 13.71
N ASP A 378 10.60 1.33 12.61
CA ASP A 378 10.68 2.79 12.59
C ASP A 378 9.38 3.51 13.02
N TYR A 379 8.30 2.74 13.23
CA TYR A 379 7.01 3.18 13.77
C TYR A 379 6.54 2.33 14.96
N GLY A 380 7.46 1.71 15.69
CA GLY A 380 7.17 0.97 16.92
C GLY A 380 6.66 -0.44 16.72
N SER A 381 6.84 -1.05 15.53
CA SER A 381 6.43 -2.42 15.23
C SER A 381 5.00 -2.75 15.68
N THR A 382 4.05 -1.88 15.37
CA THR A 382 2.70 -1.93 15.92
C THR A 382 1.69 -2.52 14.94
N TRP A 383 0.95 -3.53 15.41
CA TRP A 383 -0.34 -3.94 14.83
C TRP A 383 -1.29 -4.30 15.97
N TYR A 384 -2.40 -3.58 16.13
CA TYR A 384 -3.37 -3.86 17.16
C TYR A 384 -4.58 -4.62 16.62
N GLY A 385 -4.78 -5.85 17.10
CA GLY A 385 -5.86 -6.74 16.68
C GLY A 385 -5.35 -8.12 16.28
N ASN A 386 -5.74 -8.64 15.14
CA ASN A 386 -5.44 -10.01 14.73
C ASN A 386 -4.42 -10.08 13.61
N LEU A 387 -3.45 -10.97 13.73
CA LEU A 387 -2.64 -11.46 12.61
C LEU A 387 -3.04 -12.91 12.33
N VAL A 388 -3.53 -13.17 11.13
CA VAL A 388 -3.94 -14.51 10.68
C VAL A 388 -3.08 -14.92 9.50
N MET A 389 -2.27 -15.94 9.67
CA MET A 389 -1.47 -16.60 8.64
C MET A 389 -1.97 -18.01 8.43
N LYS A 390 -2.50 -18.31 7.25
CA LYS A 390 -3.07 -19.62 6.94
C LYS A 390 -2.52 -20.17 5.63
N ASP A 391 -2.10 -21.43 5.64
CA ASP A 391 -1.54 -22.12 4.47
C ASP A 391 -0.40 -21.34 3.82
N ILE A 392 0.62 -20.98 4.63
CA ILE A 392 1.77 -20.19 4.21
C ILE A 392 2.88 -21.09 3.72
N THR A 393 3.40 -20.78 2.53
CA THR A 393 4.63 -21.38 2.01
C THR A 393 5.75 -20.34 2.04
N VAL A 394 6.82 -20.63 2.77
CA VAL A 394 8.03 -19.80 2.79
C VAL A 394 9.08 -20.45 1.89
N LYS A 395 9.46 -19.75 0.85
CA LYS A 395 10.57 -20.11 -0.02
C LYS A 395 11.77 -19.25 0.34
N HIS A 396 12.87 -19.87 0.74
CA HIS A 396 14.08 -19.14 1.04
C HIS A 396 15.26 -19.66 0.22
N SER A 397 16.06 -18.73 -0.27
CA SER A 397 17.27 -19.10 -0.98
C SER A 397 18.36 -19.51 0.02
N TYR A 398 19.27 -20.34 -0.46
CA TYR A 398 20.45 -20.79 0.27
C TYR A 398 21.31 -19.60 0.82
N ARG A 399 21.16 -18.40 0.24
CA ARG A 399 21.89 -17.19 0.67
C ARG A 399 21.38 -16.59 2.00
N ASN A 400 20.22 -17.04 2.49
CA ASN A 400 19.62 -16.56 3.74
C ASN A 400 19.60 -17.66 4.78
N SER A 401 20.16 -17.40 5.95
CA SER A 401 20.31 -18.38 7.03
C SER A 401 19.09 -18.44 7.95
N ASP A 402 18.39 -17.34 8.17
CA ASP A 402 17.32 -17.23 9.17
C ASP A 402 15.98 -16.89 8.51
N ILE A 403 14.93 -17.58 8.95
CA ILE A 403 13.54 -17.29 8.60
C ILE A 403 12.87 -16.74 9.85
N ILE A 404 12.28 -15.57 9.73
CA ILE A 404 11.50 -14.94 10.79
C ILE A 404 10.05 -14.83 10.30
N LEU A 405 9.08 -15.31 11.07
CA LEU A 405 7.68 -15.15 10.69
C LEU A 405 7.20 -13.73 10.94
N VAL A 406 7.46 -13.20 12.13
CA VAL A 406 7.06 -11.83 12.48
C VAL A 406 8.29 -11.06 12.95
N ASN A 407 8.74 -10.14 12.13
CA ASN A 407 9.78 -9.21 12.52
C ASN A 407 9.14 -8.04 13.27
N SER A 408 9.44 -7.93 14.54
CA SER A 408 8.88 -6.96 15.48
C SER A 408 9.95 -6.22 16.28
N TRP A 409 11.15 -6.14 15.72
CA TRP A 409 12.20 -5.29 16.28
C TRP A 409 11.75 -3.82 16.23
N TRP A 410 12.08 -3.02 17.23
CA TRP A 410 11.64 -1.64 17.36
C TRP A 410 12.77 -0.73 17.87
N GLU A 411 12.61 0.55 17.62
CA GLU A 411 13.51 1.58 18.08
C GLU A 411 13.09 2.10 19.45
N ASP A 412 14.07 2.53 20.23
CA ASP A 412 13.86 2.89 21.64
C ASP A 412 13.49 4.37 21.80
N HIS A 413 12.26 4.73 21.40
CA HIS A 413 11.72 6.06 21.63
C HIS A 413 10.18 6.06 21.65
N TRP A 414 9.59 7.19 21.98
CA TRP A 414 8.14 7.37 21.94
C TRP A 414 7.67 7.74 20.53
N PHE A 415 6.77 6.95 19.97
CA PHE A 415 6.25 7.12 18.61
C PHE A 415 5.01 8.03 18.53
N GLY A 416 4.57 8.61 19.65
CA GLY A 416 3.29 9.30 19.78
C GLY A 416 2.14 8.39 20.21
N TYR A 417 2.40 7.09 20.39
CA TYR A 417 1.43 6.09 20.81
C TYR A 417 2.12 4.86 21.43
N GLN A 418 1.33 4.06 22.15
CA GLN A 418 1.76 2.79 22.72
C GLN A 418 1.94 1.72 21.64
N ALA A 419 3.15 1.19 21.50
CA ALA A 419 3.43 0.05 20.62
C ALA A 419 2.74 -1.23 21.13
N LYS A 420 2.16 -2.02 20.21
CA LYS A 420 1.42 -3.24 20.54
C LYS A 420 1.66 -4.30 19.47
N LEU A 421 2.01 -5.50 19.89
CA LEU A 421 1.93 -6.67 19.02
C LEU A 421 0.47 -7.05 18.77
N PRO A 422 0.18 -7.87 17.75
CA PRO A 422 -1.17 -8.35 17.52
C PRO A 422 -1.71 -9.04 18.79
N THR A 423 -2.94 -8.71 19.18
CA THR A 423 -3.61 -9.31 20.35
C THR A 423 -3.72 -10.83 20.20
N THR A 424 -4.08 -11.28 18.99
CA THR A 424 -4.11 -12.70 18.64
C THR A 424 -3.32 -12.94 17.37
N ILE A 425 -2.41 -13.91 17.42
CA ILE A 425 -1.69 -14.39 16.24
C ILE A 425 -2.10 -15.83 15.97
N THR A 426 -2.59 -16.09 14.77
CA THR A 426 -2.94 -17.43 14.30
C THR A 426 -1.97 -17.83 13.19
N LEU A 427 -1.35 -19.00 13.32
CA LEU A 427 -0.59 -19.67 12.29
C LEU A 427 -1.20 -21.06 12.07
N ASP A 428 -1.86 -21.25 10.93
CA ASP A 428 -2.51 -22.50 10.56
C ASP A 428 -1.94 -23.03 9.25
N GLY A 429 -1.00 -23.95 9.32
CA GLY A 429 -0.27 -24.50 8.17
C GLY A 429 0.92 -23.65 7.73
N LEU A 430 2.11 -24.24 7.84
CA LEU A 430 3.37 -23.64 7.40
C LEU A 430 4.19 -24.67 6.64
N LYS A 431 4.61 -24.32 5.43
CA LYS A 431 5.57 -25.08 4.64
C LYS A 431 6.80 -24.24 4.40
N VAL A 432 7.99 -24.82 4.56
CA VAL A 432 9.27 -24.16 4.25
C VAL A 432 9.99 -24.92 3.17
N ILE A 433 10.42 -24.22 2.13
CA ILE A 433 11.12 -24.75 0.98
C ILE A 433 12.44 -24.01 0.82
N LYS A 434 13.54 -24.77 0.82
CA LYS A 434 14.84 -24.25 0.38
C LYS A 434 14.98 -24.44 -1.12
N TYR A 435 15.34 -23.36 -1.82
CA TYR A 435 15.53 -23.41 -3.27
C TYR A 435 16.79 -22.68 -3.70
N GLU A 436 17.29 -23.06 -4.87
CA GLU A 436 18.24 -22.28 -5.66
C GLU A 436 17.53 -21.82 -6.94
N ALA A 437 17.69 -20.54 -7.27
CA ALA A 437 17.24 -20.04 -8.55
C ALA A 437 18.23 -20.48 -9.63
N GLU A 438 17.71 -21.03 -10.70
CA GLU A 438 18.47 -21.44 -11.89
C GLU A 438 17.82 -20.78 -13.12
N LEU A 439 18.62 -20.57 -14.17
CA LEU A 439 18.11 -20.19 -15.47
C LEU A 439 18.29 -21.38 -16.42
N ASP A 440 17.26 -21.70 -17.19
CA ASP A 440 17.35 -22.72 -18.23
C ASP A 440 18.15 -22.21 -19.46
N GLU A 441 18.30 -23.06 -20.47
CA GLU A 441 19.08 -22.73 -21.68
C GLU A 441 18.46 -21.56 -22.47
N ASP A 442 17.18 -21.31 -22.30
CA ASP A 442 16.44 -20.20 -22.91
C ASP A 442 16.43 -18.93 -22.04
N GLY A 443 17.06 -18.98 -20.85
CA GLY A 443 17.12 -17.89 -19.89
C GLY A 443 15.86 -17.73 -19.04
N ASN A 444 14.95 -18.71 -19.06
CA ASN A 444 13.77 -18.70 -18.18
C ASN A 444 14.16 -19.18 -16.79
N ARG A 445 13.53 -18.56 -15.79
CA ARG A 445 13.74 -18.91 -14.40
C ARG A 445 13.14 -20.28 -14.07
N THR A 446 13.96 -21.11 -13.44
CA THR A 446 13.54 -22.36 -12.81
C THR A 446 13.94 -22.37 -11.33
N GLU A 447 13.35 -23.27 -10.56
CA GLU A 447 13.67 -23.44 -9.14
C GLU A 447 14.14 -24.88 -8.90
N ARG A 448 15.37 -25.02 -8.46
CA ARG A 448 15.83 -26.30 -7.93
C ARG A 448 15.59 -26.37 -6.43
N ILE A 449 14.68 -27.24 -6.03
CA ILE A 449 14.42 -27.48 -4.62
C ILE A 449 15.58 -28.29 -4.03
N ILE A 450 16.25 -27.73 -3.02
CA ILE A 450 17.37 -28.35 -2.33
C ILE A 450 17.01 -28.89 -0.95
N GLY A 451 15.79 -28.62 -0.48
CA GLY A 451 15.25 -29.18 0.74
C GLY A 451 13.79 -28.80 0.96
N GLU A 452 13.02 -29.75 1.46
CA GLU A 452 11.68 -29.52 1.93
C GLU A 452 11.59 -29.80 3.44
N GLY A 453 10.68 -29.10 4.09
CA GLY A 453 10.44 -29.21 5.52
C GLY A 453 11.03 -28.06 6.31
N LEU A 454 10.63 -27.95 7.57
CA LEU A 454 11.06 -26.87 8.43
C LEU A 454 12.56 -26.99 8.72
N SER A 455 13.35 -26.06 8.19
CA SER A 455 14.53 -25.58 8.90
C SER A 455 14.05 -24.78 10.12
N GLU A 456 14.89 -24.56 11.11
CA GLU A 456 14.51 -23.71 12.25
C GLU A 456 13.93 -22.38 11.77
N VAL A 457 12.69 -22.10 12.21
CA VAL A 457 11.98 -20.85 11.92
C VAL A 457 11.86 -20.09 13.23
N CYS A 458 12.31 -18.86 13.23
CA CYS A 458 12.13 -17.98 14.36
C CYS A 458 10.73 -17.35 14.27
N PHE A 459 9.89 -17.52 15.30
CA PHE A 459 8.55 -16.96 15.28
C PHE A 459 8.57 -15.43 15.31
N PHE A 460 9.35 -14.87 16.24
CA PHE A 460 9.60 -13.45 16.37
C PHE A 460 11.08 -13.12 16.12
N HIS A 461 11.38 -11.88 15.80
CA HIS A 461 12.76 -11.43 15.74
C HIS A 461 13.45 -11.62 17.10
N PRO A 462 14.68 -12.15 17.15
CA PRO A 462 15.37 -12.41 18.44
C PRO A 462 15.48 -11.20 19.37
N GLN A 463 15.66 -10.00 18.80
CA GLN A 463 15.73 -8.76 19.59
C GLN A 463 14.40 -8.30 20.19
N THR A 464 13.25 -8.81 19.73
CA THR A 464 11.94 -8.50 20.32
C THR A 464 11.91 -8.77 21.83
N SER A 465 12.70 -9.73 22.28
CA SER A 465 12.74 -10.20 23.65
C SER A 465 13.65 -9.38 24.58
N GLU A 466 14.58 -8.60 24.07
CA GLU A 466 15.49 -7.81 24.92
C GLU A 466 14.77 -6.68 25.67
N PHE A 467 13.53 -6.39 25.28
CA PHE A 467 12.71 -5.30 25.79
C PHE A 467 11.54 -5.75 26.69
N ALA A 468 11.45 -7.05 26.97
CA ALA A 468 10.32 -7.62 27.72
C ALA A 468 10.29 -7.21 29.21
N ASP A 469 11.42 -6.89 29.80
CA ASP A 469 11.55 -6.54 31.23
C ASP A 469 11.51 -5.02 31.49
N VAL A 470 10.92 -4.25 30.62
CA VAL A 470 10.84 -2.79 30.77
C VAL A 470 9.81 -2.42 31.81
N ASP A 471 10.24 -1.68 32.82
CA ASP A 471 9.36 -1.13 33.85
C ASP A 471 8.43 -0.06 33.28
N ILE A 472 7.18 -0.42 33.07
CA ILE A 472 6.12 0.45 32.52
C ILE A 472 5.94 1.74 33.34
N SER A 473 6.28 1.72 34.66
CA SER A 473 6.14 2.88 35.53
C SER A 473 7.06 4.07 35.16
N ARG A 474 8.06 3.83 34.34
CA ARG A 474 9.00 4.87 33.88
C ARG A 474 8.55 5.61 32.62
N TYR A 475 7.38 5.23 32.08
CA TYR A 475 6.83 5.88 30.90
C TYR A 475 6.23 7.23 31.21
N LYS A 476 6.74 8.27 30.56
CA LYS A 476 6.11 9.57 30.54
C LYS A 476 5.38 9.76 29.22
N SER A 477 4.09 9.98 29.30
CA SER A 477 3.23 10.31 28.15
C SER A 477 3.30 11.78 27.72
N ASP A 478 4.24 12.54 28.25
CA ASP A 478 4.30 14.00 28.18
C ASP A 478 5.31 14.54 27.16
N GLY A 479 5.76 13.72 26.21
CA GLY A 479 6.68 14.14 25.14
C GLY A 479 8.12 14.42 25.59
N GLY A 480 8.44 14.24 26.87
CA GLY A 480 9.82 14.11 27.33
C GLY A 480 10.40 12.81 26.81
N HIS A 481 11.65 12.79 26.38
CA HIS A 481 12.36 11.61 25.88
C HIS A 481 12.01 10.38 26.71
N ALA A 482 11.04 9.63 26.23
CA ALA A 482 10.54 8.45 26.90
C ALA A 482 11.64 7.40 26.86
N GLU A 483 11.95 6.86 28.03
CA GLU A 483 13.09 5.97 28.14
C GLU A 483 12.87 4.65 27.40
N ARG A 484 11.71 4.23 27.00
CA ARG A 484 11.38 3.06 26.14
C ARG A 484 9.87 2.91 25.99
N ASN A 485 9.40 2.50 24.84
CA ASN A 485 7.99 2.19 24.62
C ASN A 485 7.74 0.70 24.89
N PRO A 486 7.09 0.30 26.01
CA PRO A 486 6.91 -1.11 26.33
C PRO A 486 6.01 -1.80 25.31
N TYR A 487 6.46 -2.93 24.82
CA TYR A 487 5.64 -3.80 24.01
C TYR A 487 4.53 -4.43 24.84
N LEU A 488 3.31 -4.41 24.32
CA LEU A 488 2.28 -5.31 24.80
C LEU A 488 2.36 -6.61 24.00
N ALA A 489 2.72 -7.70 24.68
CA ALA A 489 2.78 -9.03 24.08
C ALA A 489 1.40 -9.50 23.60
N PRO A 490 1.33 -10.46 22.66
CA PRO A 490 0.07 -11.08 22.29
C PRO A 490 -0.63 -11.71 23.49
N GLU A 491 -1.95 -11.62 23.55
CA GLU A 491 -2.75 -12.38 24.53
C GLU A 491 -2.81 -13.86 24.16
N LYS A 492 -2.83 -14.15 22.84
CA LYS A 492 -2.97 -15.52 22.32
C LYS A 492 -2.07 -15.78 21.12
N LEU A 493 -1.43 -16.94 21.15
CA LEU A 493 -0.79 -17.57 19.99
C LEU A 493 -1.52 -18.88 19.69
N LEU A 494 -2.10 -18.98 18.50
CA LEU A 494 -2.87 -20.13 18.03
C LEU A 494 -2.10 -20.80 16.89
N LEU A 495 -1.55 -21.97 17.14
CA LEU A 495 -0.76 -22.73 16.18
C LEU A 495 -1.50 -24.01 15.83
N SER A 496 -1.63 -24.31 14.55
CA SER A 496 -2.18 -25.57 14.06
C SER A 496 -1.51 -26.01 12.77
N ARG A 497 -1.45 -27.33 12.58
CA ARG A 497 -0.80 -27.94 11.41
C ARG A 497 0.65 -27.45 11.19
N VAL A 498 1.39 -27.29 12.29
CA VAL A 498 2.80 -26.89 12.29
C VAL A 498 3.60 -27.80 13.22
N ASP A 499 4.87 -28.04 12.87
CA ASP A 499 5.78 -28.75 13.75
C ASP A 499 6.40 -27.75 14.75
N ILE A 500 5.82 -27.70 15.96
CA ILE A 500 6.25 -26.75 16.98
C ILE A 500 7.70 -26.96 17.41
N GLY A 501 8.21 -28.19 17.36
CA GLY A 501 9.61 -28.51 17.70
C GLY A 501 10.64 -27.87 16.73
N LYS A 502 10.18 -27.32 15.64
CA LYS A 502 11.01 -26.60 14.65
C LYS A 502 10.76 -25.10 14.64
N ILE A 503 9.88 -24.59 15.49
CA ILE A 503 9.64 -23.16 15.67
C ILE A 503 10.37 -22.72 16.92
N ARG A 504 11.34 -21.83 16.74
CA ARG A 504 12.04 -21.20 17.84
C ARG A 504 11.32 -19.94 18.29
N PHE A 505 11.05 -19.84 19.58
CA PHE A 505 10.57 -18.62 20.20
C PHE A 505 11.74 -17.96 20.94
N PRO A 506 12.18 -16.78 20.50
CA PRO A 506 13.23 -16.08 21.22
C PRO A 506 12.68 -15.60 22.57
N ASN A 507 13.41 -15.90 23.61
CA ASN A 507 13.17 -15.46 24.99
C ASN A 507 11.70 -15.47 25.47
N THR A 508 11.35 -16.53 26.13
CA THR A 508 10.01 -16.79 26.65
C THR A 508 9.49 -15.86 27.77
N PRO A 509 10.30 -15.09 28.54
CA PRO A 509 9.77 -14.20 29.57
C PRO A 509 8.75 -13.16 29.07
N MET A 510 8.90 -12.69 27.85
CA MET A 510 7.96 -11.76 27.23
C MET A 510 6.55 -12.36 27.12
N PHE A 511 6.44 -13.68 26.94
CA PHE A 511 5.20 -14.38 26.65
C PHE A 511 4.59 -15.07 27.87
N LYS A 512 5.08 -14.78 29.09
CA LYS A 512 4.61 -15.42 30.32
C LYS A 512 3.10 -15.39 30.53
N ASP A 513 2.45 -14.30 30.07
CA ASP A 513 1.00 -14.10 30.18
C ASP A 513 0.26 -14.44 28.87
N THR A 514 0.98 -14.83 27.82
CA THR A 514 0.40 -15.21 26.53
C THR A 514 -0.12 -16.65 26.58
N THR A 515 -1.36 -16.87 26.20
CA THR A 515 -1.90 -18.22 26.04
C THR A 515 -1.41 -18.83 24.71
N LEU A 516 -0.61 -19.89 24.80
CA LEU A 516 -0.20 -20.69 23.66
C LEU A 516 -1.12 -21.90 23.50
N LEU A 517 -1.79 -22.01 22.34
CA LEU A 517 -2.56 -23.18 21.93
C LEU A 517 -1.89 -23.84 20.72
N VAL A 518 -1.69 -25.16 20.79
CA VAL A 518 -1.19 -25.98 19.67
C VAL A 518 -2.24 -27.03 19.36
N ASP A 519 -2.76 -27.03 18.12
CA ASP A 519 -3.87 -27.87 17.69
C ASP A 519 -5.10 -27.84 18.64
N GLY A 520 -5.34 -26.65 19.23
CA GLY A 520 -6.45 -26.40 20.16
C GLY A 520 -6.14 -26.71 21.63
N GLU A 521 -5.03 -27.36 21.91
CA GLU A 521 -4.64 -27.73 23.27
C GLU A 521 -3.66 -26.71 23.88
N LYS A 522 -3.81 -26.41 25.16
CA LYS A 522 -2.91 -25.49 25.88
C LYS A 522 -1.50 -26.06 25.97
N TYR A 523 -0.53 -25.32 25.50
CA TYR A 523 0.87 -25.70 25.48
C TYR A 523 1.66 -24.94 26.53
N ASP A 524 2.60 -25.61 27.17
CA ASP A 524 3.43 -25.04 28.23
C ASP A 524 4.66 -24.36 27.65
N TRP A 525 4.83 -23.08 27.92
CA TRP A 525 6.00 -22.30 27.51
C TRP A 525 7.35 -22.88 27.99
N CYS A 526 7.36 -23.62 29.08
CA CYS A 526 8.58 -24.29 29.54
C CYS A 526 9.04 -25.43 28.63
N LYS A 527 8.25 -25.81 27.65
CA LYS A 527 8.54 -26.91 26.70
C LYS A 527 8.91 -26.42 25.30
N VAL A 528 8.99 -25.11 25.08
CA VAL A 528 9.23 -24.51 23.78
C VAL A 528 10.71 -24.11 23.62
#